data_c11f6654085c3090805947ba1e4b960c
#
_entry.id   c11f6654085c3090805947ba1e4b960c
#
_cell.length_a   1.000
_cell.length_b   1.000
_cell.length_c   1.000
_cell.angle_alpha   90.00
_cell.angle_beta   90.00
_cell.angle_gamma   90.00
#
_symmetry.space_group_name_H-M   'P 1'
#
loop_
_entity.id
_entity.type
_entity.pdbx_description
1 polymer ?
#
loop_
_entity_poly.entity_id
_entity_poly.type
_entity_poly.pdbx_seq_one_letter_code
_entity_poly.pdbx_strand_id
1 'polypeptide(L)'
;MSEYVLELKDITKRFPGVVALDHVQFRLKKGEIHALMGENGAGKSTLIKVIMGVHKPDGGQMLVNGEEVFFQNTNDSAAKSIAAIYQHSTTYVHLSVTENIFIGHELRNRFGLLDWPEMHRRAEKLLRSLGSGIDPRTLMGNLSVAEQQVVEISKAVSANAEIVIMDEPTAALSKRECEELYRITEQLRSEGKSILFISHRLEDMYRLADSVTVFRDASYIGTWPIQDVTNEILVQAMVGREIKDLYPKAKVELGETALEIKNASRLGYFRNVSFSVRKGEILGLTGLVGAGRSEVCQAVCGLTPYDSGEVLLHGQPVHFTHPAQAMKKKLGYLPEDRQLQGLLLPWEIYQNETLSSLEKYRSPAGINRKKECEDGEQLSQRLSVKAKNIFEKVSALSGGNQQKVVLAKLLNIDLDVLILDEPTKVVDVGAKSQIYGIMSELAQAGYAIVLISSEMPEILAMSDRIAVMHEGTLVKILDREEATQEKMLAYAMNSADVMLKEGD
;
A
#
# COMPACT_ATOMS: atom_id res chain seq x y z
N MET A 1 -36.64 -10.20 -14.45
CA MET A 1 -35.47 -9.32 -14.44
C MET A 1 -34.30 -10.14 -13.93
N SER A 2 -33.11 -10.02 -14.50
CA SER A 2 -31.92 -10.72 -14.00
C SER A 2 -31.63 -10.28 -12.55
N GLU A 3 -31.26 -11.21 -11.68
CA GLU A 3 -30.76 -10.92 -10.32
C GLU A 3 -29.43 -10.17 -10.37
N TYR A 4 -28.67 -10.37 -11.47
CA TYR A 4 -27.35 -9.82 -11.66
C TYR A 4 -27.39 -8.67 -12.68
N VAL A 5 -26.76 -7.54 -12.33
CA VAL A 5 -26.59 -6.39 -13.24
C VAL A 5 -25.38 -6.54 -14.13
N LEU A 6 -24.37 -7.31 -13.70
CA LEU A 6 -23.17 -7.63 -14.47
C LEU A 6 -22.80 -9.10 -14.27
N GLU A 7 -22.61 -9.83 -15.34
CA GLU A 7 -22.08 -11.19 -15.31
C GLU A 7 -20.95 -11.34 -16.34
N LEU A 8 -19.85 -11.92 -15.91
CA LEU A 8 -18.74 -12.33 -16.76
C LEU A 8 -18.63 -13.85 -16.65
N LYS A 9 -18.63 -14.52 -17.78
CA LYS A 9 -18.60 -16.00 -17.86
C LYS A 9 -17.43 -16.40 -18.73
N ASP A 10 -16.49 -17.14 -18.14
CA ASP A 10 -15.40 -17.78 -18.86
C ASP A 10 -14.48 -16.78 -19.61
N ILE A 11 -14.29 -15.58 -19.03
CA ILE A 11 -13.54 -14.50 -19.66
C ILE A 11 -12.05 -14.86 -19.69
N THR A 12 -11.50 -14.83 -20.89
CA THR A 12 -10.06 -15.02 -21.13
C THR A 12 -9.46 -13.79 -21.76
N LYS A 13 -8.26 -13.36 -21.27
CA LYS A 13 -7.49 -12.28 -21.88
C LYS A 13 -6.00 -12.62 -21.87
N ARG A 14 -5.39 -12.55 -23.03
CA ARG A 14 -3.96 -12.82 -23.22
C ARG A 14 -3.26 -11.60 -23.78
N PHE A 15 -2.03 -11.40 -23.32
CA PHE A 15 -1.09 -10.43 -23.88
C PHE A 15 0.18 -11.17 -24.30
N PRO A 16 1.05 -10.60 -25.15
CA PRO A 16 2.29 -11.26 -25.55
C PRO A 16 3.11 -11.73 -24.33
N GLY A 17 3.23 -13.04 -24.15
CA GLY A 17 3.97 -13.68 -23.07
C GLY A 17 3.25 -13.79 -21.72
N VAL A 18 1.99 -13.32 -21.59
CA VAL A 18 1.25 -13.36 -20.33
C VAL A 18 -0.23 -13.68 -20.54
N VAL A 19 -0.77 -14.62 -19.78
CA VAL A 19 -2.21 -14.81 -19.61
C VAL A 19 -2.66 -13.93 -18.44
N ALA A 20 -3.44 -12.90 -18.72
CA ALA A 20 -3.88 -11.93 -17.72
C ALA A 20 -5.22 -12.27 -17.08
N LEU A 21 -6.09 -13.00 -17.81
CA LEU A 21 -7.32 -13.62 -17.32
C LEU A 21 -7.44 -15.00 -17.96
N ASP A 22 -7.66 -16.02 -17.16
CA ASP A 22 -7.79 -17.40 -17.58
C ASP A 22 -9.12 -17.99 -17.12
N HIS A 23 -10.10 -18.01 -18.03
CA HIS A 23 -11.45 -18.54 -17.80
C HIS A 23 -12.12 -18.00 -16.53
N VAL A 24 -11.95 -16.69 -16.26
CA VAL A 24 -12.49 -16.08 -15.03
C VAL A 24 -13.99 -15.83 -15.12
N GLN A 25 -14.64 -15.88 -13.96
CA GLN A 25 -16.04 -15.55 -13.82
C GLN A 25 -16.23 -14.51 -12.69
N PHE A 26 -17.24 -13.66 -12.87
CA PHE A 26 -17.61 -12.65 -11.89
C PHE A 26 -19.10 -12.34 -12.02
N ARG A 27 -19.79 -12.05 -10.90
CA ARG A 27 -21.20 -11.67 -10.89
C ARG A 27 -21.42 -10.57 -9.87
N LEU A 28 -22.16 -9.55 -10.27
CA LEU A 28 -22.56 -8.43 -9.39
C LEU A 28 -24.08 -8.38 -9.33
N LYS A 29 -24.64 -8.45 -8.14
CA LYS A 29 -26.10 -8.34 -7.92
C LYS A 29 -26.52 -6.86 -7.96
N LYS A 30 -27.80 -6.65 -8.22
CA LYS A 30 -28.38 -5.31 -8.19
C LYS A 30 -28.35 -4.74 -6.77
N GLY A 31 -27.79 -3.54 -6.60
CA GLY A 31 -27.70 -2.85 -5.30
C GLY A 31 -26.70 -3.48 -4.31
N GLU A 32 -25.78 -4.33 -4.79
CA GLU A 32 -24.74 -4.98 -4.00
C GLU A 32 -23.46 -4.13 -4.01
N ILE A 33 -22.72 -4.15 -2.92
CA ILE A 33 -21.30 -3.80 -2.86
C ILE A 33 -20.53 -5.12 -2.90
N HIS A 34 -19.91 -5.43 -4.02
CA HIS A 34 -19.14 -6.65 -4.23
C HIS A 34 -17.64 -6.34 -4.24
N ALA A 35 -16.90 -6.93 -3.31
CA ALA A 35 -15.45 -6.80 -3.27
C ALA A 35 -14.76 -7.74 -4.27
N LEU A 36 -13.78 -7.25 -5.01
CA LEU A 36 -12.87 -8.08 -5.81
C LEU A 36 -11.47 -7.98 -5.21
N MET A 37 -10.96 -9.10 -4.73
CA MET A 37 -9.66 -9.23 -4.08
C MET A 37 -8.69 -10.11 -4.88
N GLY A 38 -7.42 -10.00 -4.56
CA GLY A 38 -6.33 -10.78 -5.15
C GLY A 38 -5.02 -10.02 -5.06
N GLU A 39 -3.91 -10.72 -5.22
CA GLU A 39 -2.58 -10.12 -5.25
C GLU A 39 -2.36 -9.22 -6.48
N ASN A 40 -1.26 -8.48 -6.48
CA ASN A 40 -0.83 -7.74 -7.67
C ASN A 40 -0.51 -8.72 -8.81
N GLY A 41 -1.08 -8.46 -9.98
CA GLY A 41 -0.97 -9.37 -11.12
C GLY A 41 -2.05 -10.48 -11.19
N ALA A 42 -2.98 -10.55 -10.22
CA ALA A 42 -4.08 -11.53 -10.23
C ALA A 42 -5.13 -11.30 -11.34
N GLY A 43 -5.01 -10.23 -12.13
CA GLY A 43 -5.92 -9.94 -13.24
C GLY A 43 -7.01 -8.91 -12.95
N LYS A 44 -7.12 -8.37 -11.72
CA LYS A 44 -8.17 -7.42 -11.32
C LYS A 44 -8.31 -6.21 -12.27
N SER A 45 -7.21 -5.47 -12.47
CA SER A 45 -7.21 -4.28 -13.36
C SER A 45 -7.43 -4.65 -14.82
N THR A 46 -7.08 -5.88 -15.25
CA THR A 46 -7.40 -6.37 -16.60
C THR A 46 -8.91 -6.63 -16.72
N LEU A 47 -9.54 -7.20 -15.68
CA LEU A 47 -10.98 -7.40 -15.64
C LEU A 47 -11.72 -6.07 -15.76
N ILE A 48 -11.32 -5.04 -14.99
CA ILE A 48 -11.91 -3.68 -15.11
C ILE A 48 -11.81 -3.17 -16.54
N LYS A 49 -10.62 -3.28 -17.15
CA LYS A 49 -10.39 -2.82 -18.52
C LYS A 49 -11.23 -3.58 -19.55
N VAL A 50 -11.55 -4.85 -19.30
CA VAL A 50 -12.49 -5.63 -20.11
C VAL A 50 -13.92 -5.11 -19.89
N ILE A 51 -14.37 -4.93 -18.66
CA ILE A 51 -15.71 -4.40 -18.35
C ILE A 51 -15.89 -3.00 -18.93
N MET A 52 -14.86 -2.18 -18.90
CA MET A 52 -14.89 -0.81 -19.42
C MET A 52 -14.73 -0.73 -20.96
N GLY A 53 -14.51 -1.85 -21.66
CA GLY A 53 -14.31 -1.88 -23.11
C GLY A 53 -12.95 -1.34 -23.57
N VAL A 54 -11.98 -1.14 -22.65
CA VAL A 54 -10.59 -0.76 -22.98
C VAL A 54 -9.86 -1.95 -23.61
N HIS A 55 -10.13 -3.15 -23.12
CA HIS A 55 -9.60 -4.39 -23.67
C HIS A 55 -10.73 -5.29 -24.11
N LYS A 56 -10.61 -5.87 -25.32
CA LYS A 56 -11.51 -6.91 -25.80
C LYS A 56 -11.09 -8.24 -25.17
N PRO A 57 -12.03 -9.02 -24.62
CA PRO A 57 -11.72 -10.39 -24.20
C PRO A 57 -11.36 -11.25 -25.43
N ASP A 58 -10.52 -12.24 -25.23
CA ASP A 58 -10.16 -13.21 -26.26
C ASP A 58 -11.10 -14.42 -26.27
N GLY A 59 -11.92 -14.58 -25.19
CA GLY A 59 -12.96 -15.59 -25.05
C GLY A 59 -13.90 -15.26 -23.88
N GLY A 60 -15.03 -15.97 -23.85
CA GLY A 60 -16.07 -15.82 -22.81
C GLY A 60 -17.17 -14.84 -23.22
N GLN A 61 -18.10 -14.60 -22.27
CA GLN A 61 -19.29 -13.79 -22.47
C GLN A 61 -19.43 -12.76 -21.33
N MET A 62 -19.87 -11.56 -21.69
CA MET A 62 -20.26 -10.52 -20.72
C MET A 62 -21.73 -10.16 -20.90
N LEU A 63 -22.48 -10.15 -19.79
CA LEU A 63 -23.89 -9.77 -19.79
C LEU A 63 -24.10 -8.58 -18.85
N VAL A 64 -24.86 -7.59 -19.31
CA VAL A 64 -25.33 -6.45 -18.51
C VAL A 64 -26.85 -6.51 -18.45
N ASN A 65 -27.41 -6.54 -17.24
CA ASN A 65 -28.86 -6.73 -17.00
C ASN A 65 -29.45 -7.96 -17.72
N GLY A 66 -28.63 -9.03 -17.88
CA GLY A 66 -29.01 -10.26 -18.55
C GLY A 66 -28.91 -10.24 -20.09
N GLU A 67 -28.55 -9.11 -20.70
CA GLU A 67 -28.28 -8.99 -22.13
C GLU A 67 -26.80 -9.19 -22.42
N GLU A 68 -26.47 -10.03 -23.40
CA GLU A 68 -25.08 -10.18 -23.84
C GLU A 68 -24.59 -8.89 -24.53
N VAL A 69 -23.41 -8.42 -24.11
CA VAL A 69 -22.81 -7.18 -24.63
C VAL A 69 -21.39 -7.43 -25.11
N PHE A 70 -21.00 -6.67 -26.11
CA PHE A 70 -19.63 -6.68 -26.63
C PHE A 70 -19.14 -5.24 -26.84
N PHE A 71 -18.33 -4.75 -25.92
CA PHE A 71 -17.83 -3.39 -25.97
C PHE A 71 -16.62 -3.25 -26.88
N GLN A 72 -16.67 -2.24 -27.78
CA GLN A 72 -15.56 -1.90 -28.66
C GLN A 72 -14.66 -0.83 -28.07
N ASN A 73 -15.21 0.01 -27.19
CA ASN A 73 -14.56 1.15 -26.55
C ASN A 73 -15.31 1.54 -25.26
N THR A 74 -14.78 2.53 -24.53
CA THR A 74 -15.34 3.00 -23.27
C THR A 74 -16.68 3.71 -23.38
N ASN A 75 -17.06 4.21 -24.55
CA ASN A 75 -18.37 4.82 -24.75
C ASN A 75 -19.48 3.76 -24.72
N ASP A 76 -19.19 2.54 -25.18
CA ASP A 76 -20.17 1.45 -25.16
C ASP A 76 -20.50 1.04 -23.72
N SER A 77 -19.51 0.99 -22.81
CA SER A 77 -19.74 0.71 -21.38
C SER A 77 -20.49 1.86 -20.70
N ALA A 78 -20.14 3.11 -21.01
CA ALA A 78 -20.84 4.28 -20.52
C ALA A 78 -22.32 4.31 -20.98
N ALA A 79 -22.62 3.93 -22.23
CA ALA A 79 -23.98 3.79 -22.73
C ALA A 79 -24.80 2.70 -22.01
N LYS A 80 -24.15 1.72 -21.39
CA LYS A 80 -24.76 0.71 -20.49
C LYS A 80 -24.68 1.12 -19.01
N SER A 81 -24.48 2.41 -18.72
CA SER A 81 -24.46 3.00 -17.37
C SER A 81 -23.39 2.41 -16.46
N ILE A 82 -22.22 2.05 -17.00
CA ILE A 82 -21.06 1.60 -16.25
C ILE A 82 -20.02 2.72 -16.17
N ALA A 83 -19.54 3.06 -14.97
CA ALA A 83 -18.45 4.01 -14.76
C ALA A 83 -17.37 3.41 -13.88
N ALA A 84 -16.12 3.80 -14.10
CA ALA A 84 -14.98 3.38 -13.29
C ALA A 84 -14.22 4.57 -12.73
N ILE A 85 -13.82 4.44 -11.46
CA ILE A 85 -12.92 5.30 -10.73
C ILE A 85 -11.62 4.51 -10.59
N TYR A 86 -10.54 4.99 -11.20
CA TYR A 86 -9.27 4.26 -11.28
C TYR A 86 -8.34 4.61 -10.13
N GLN A 87 -7.43 3.72 -9.80
CA GLN A 87 -6.38 3.88 -8.77
C GLN A 87 -5.51 5.13 -8.98
N HIS A 88 -5.15 5.42 -10.23
CA HIS A 88 -4.51 6.67 -10.60
C HIS A 88 -5.57 7.63 -11.13
N SER A 89 -5.69 8.75 -10.45
CA SER A 89 -6.65 9.79 -10.82
C SER A 89 -6.57 10.13 -12.31
N THR A 90 -7.71 10.02 -12.99
CA THR A 90 -7.86 10.39 -14.42
C THR A 90 -8.31 11.83 -14.56
N THR A 91 -8.08 12.65 -13.54
CA THR A 91 -8.53 14.03 -13.50
C THR A 91 -7.58 14.98 -14.25
N TYR A 92 -8.15 16.03 -14.77
CA TYR A 92 -7.41 17.08 -15.45
C TYR A 92 -7.11 18.20 -14.45
N VAL A 93 -5.91 18.24 -13.93
CA VAL A 93 -5.47 19.14 -12.83
C VAL A 93 -5.61 20.62 -13.15
N HIS A 94 -5.54 20.98 -14.42
CA HIS A 94 -5.66 22.37 -14.91
C HIS A 94 -7.09 22.80 -15.23
N LEU A 95 -8.06 21.90 -15.12
CA LEU A 95 -9.48 22.18 -15.33
C LEU A 95 -10.17 22.35 -13.97
N SER A 96 -11.30 23.08 -13.98
CA SER A 96 -12.15 23.22 -12.80
C SER A 96 -12.83 21.90 -12.43
N VAL A 97 -13.32 21.81 -11.21
CA VAL A 97 -14.14 20.69 -10.71
C VAL A 97 -15.35 20.46 -11.63
N THR A 98 -16.05 21.54 -12.03
CA THR A 98 -17.19 21.42 -12.96
C THR A 98 -16.78 20.80 -14.30
N GLU A 99 -15.66 21.23 -14.87
CA GLU A 99 -15.16 20.65 -16.13
C GLU A 99 -14.83 19.18 -15.97
N ASN A 100 -14.15 18.82 -14.87
CA ASN A 100 -13.83 17.42 -14.58
C ASN A 100 -15.08 16.54 -14.40
N ILE A 101 -16.13 17.05 -13.74
CA ILE A 101 -17.39 16.32 -13.56
C ILE A 101 -18.10 16.08 -14.91
N PHE A 102 -18.17 17.08 -15.76
CA PHE A 102 -18.98 17.03 -17.00
C PHE A 102 -18.20 16.66 -18.26
N ILE A 103 -16.90 16.46 -18.21
CA ILE A 103 -16.10 16.10 -19.37
C ILE A 103 -16.65 14.85 -20.07
N GLY A 104 -16.93 14.95 -21.36
CA GLY A 104 -17.50 13.89 -22.19
C GLY A 104 -19.03 13.80 -22.17
N HIS A 105 -19.71 14.61 -21.32
CA HIS A 105 -21.18 14.72 -21.27
C HIS A 105 -21.63 16.13 -20.89
N GLU A 106 -20.95 17.14 -21.45
CA GLU A 106 -21.19 18.53 -21.22
C GLU A 106 -22.63 18.94 -21.56
N LEU A 107 -23.21 19.79 -20.71
CA LEU A 107 -24.55 20.32 -20.96
C LEU A 107 -24.50 21.47 -21.95
N ARG A 108 -25.43 21.45 -22.90
CA ARG A 108 -25.54 22.47 -23.94
C ARG A 108 -26.88 23.22 -23.80
N ASN A 109 -26.82 24.53 -23.96
CA ASN A 109 -28.01 25.40 -23.99
C ASN A 109 -28.75 25.25 -25.33
N ARG A 110 -29.90 25.94 -25.47
CA ARG A 110 -30.73 25.93 -26.70
C ARG A 110 -30.01 26.39 -27.96
N PHE A 111 -28.86 27.02 -27.84
CA PHE A 111 -28.04 27.48 -28.95
C PHE A 111 -26.87 26.54 -29.28
N GLY A 112 -26.77 25.38 -28.59
CA GLY A 112 -25.70 24.40 -28.78
C GLY A 112 -24.38 24.77 -28.08
N LEU A 113 -24.33 25.90 -27.38
CA LEU A 113 -23.16 26.32 -26.59
C LEU A 113 -23.17 25.65 -25.20
N LEU A 114 -21.98 25.55 -24.57
CA LEU A 114 -21.86 25.02 -23.19
C LEU A 114 -22.68 25.85 -22.21
N ASP A 115 -23.48 25.18 -21.39
CA ASP A 115 -24.31 25.80 -20.35
C ASP A 115 -23.58 25.83 -19.03
N TRP A 116 -22.60 26.72 -18.90
CA TRP A 116 -21.80 26.87 -17.71
C TRP A 116 -22.60 27.11 -16.42
N PRO A 117 -23.60 28.01 -16.40
CA PRO A 117 -24.43 28.23 -15.21
C PRO A 117 -25.12 26.94 -14.74
N GLU A 118 -25.69 26.18 -15.65
CA GLU A 118 -26.38 24.93 -15.30
C GLU A 118 -25.39 23.83 -14.88
N MET A 119 -24.23 23.70 -15.53
CA MET A 119 -23.20 22.78 -15.14
C MET A 119 -22.66 23.09 -13.73
N HIS A 120 -22.35 24.35 -13.43
CA HIS A 120 -21.94 24.77 -12.08
C HIS A 120 -23.00 24.46 -11.02
N ARG A 121 -24.25 24.77 -11.31
CA ARG A 121 -25.38 24.51 -10.39
C ARG A 121 -25.56 23.02 -10.11
N ARG A 122 -25.47 22.19 -11.15
CA ARG A 122 -25.56 20.71 -10.99
C ARG A 122 -24.34 20.14 -10.25
N ALA A 123 -23.14 20.61 -10.57
CA ALA A 123 -21.92 20.20 -9.87
C ALA A 123 -22.04 20.52 -8.37
N GLU A 124 -22.44 21.75 -8.02
CA GLU A 124 -22.62 22.16 -6.62
C GLU A 124 -23.67 21.29 -5.89
N LYS A 125 -24.81 21.06 -6.55
CA LYS A 125 -25.86 20.19 -5.97
C LYS A 125 -25.34 18.77 -5.71
N LEU A 126 -24.59 18.23 -6.67
CA LEU A 126 -24.05 16.88 -6.59
C LEU A 126 -22.99 16.75 -5.48
N LEU A 127 -22.03 17.69 -5.42
CA LEU A 127 -21.01 17.70 -4.38
C LEU A 127 -21.65 17.82 -2.98
N ARG A 128 -22.64 18.69 -2.81
CA ARG A 128 -23.39 18.81 -1.55
C ARG A 128 -24.17 17.54 -1.20
N SER A 129 -24.73 16.83 -2.18
CA SER A 129 -25.42 15.56 -1.90
C SER A 129 -24.47 14.48 -1.40
N LEU A 130 -23.21 14.53 -1.78
CA LEU A 130 -22.15 13.64 -1.28
C LEU A 130 -21.51 14.14 0.02
N GLY A 131 -22.01 15.26 0.58
CA GLY A 131 -21.52 15.85 1.83
C GLY A 131 -20.30 16.75 1.67
N SER A 132 -19.91 17.09 0.44
CA SER A 132 -18.74 17.92 0.15
C SER A 132 -19.09 19.40 -0.01
N GLY A 133 -18.23 20.28 0.55
CA GLY A 133 -18.30 21.73 0.41
C GLY A 133 -17.37 22.30 -0.68
N ILE A 134 -16.85 21.51 -1.57
CA ILE A 134 -15.92 21.93 -2.65
C ILE A 134 -16.64 22.95 -3.57
N ASP A 135 -15.98 24.09 -3.84
CA ASP A 135 -16.47 25.04 -4.85
C ASP A 135 -16.24 24.45 -6.24
N PRO A 136 -17.31 24.29 -7.07
CA PRO A 136 -17.22 23.76 -8.42
C PRO A 136 -16.27 24.50 -9.37
N ARG A 137 -15.90 25.74 -9.05
CA ARG A 137 -14.97 26.56 -9.84
C ARG A 137 -13.50 26.35 -9.49
N THR A 138 -13.23 25.69 -8.38
CA THR A 138 -11.85 25.38 -7.95
C THR A 138 -11.15 24.53 -9.01
N LEU A 139 -9.86 24.82 -9.26
CA LEU A 139 -9.04 23.97 -10.12
C LEU A 139 -8.76 22.63 -9.40
N MET A 140 -8.84 21.56 -10.16
CA MET A 140 -8.64 20.19 -9.64
C MET A 140 -7.29 20.01 -8.95
N GLY A 141 -6.23 20.65 -9.46
CA GLY A 141 -4.89 20.57 -8.89
C GLY A 141 -4.73 21.24 -7.52
N ASN A 142 -5.70 22.03 -7.08
CA ASN A 142 -5.69 22.67 -5.76
C ASN A 142 -6.39 21.85 -4.67
N LEU A 143 -6.98 20.72 -5.05
CA LEU A 143 -7.69 19.83 -4.15
C LEU A 143 -6.76 18.79 -3.55
N SER A 144 -7.03 18.37 -2.32
CA SER A 144 -6.42 17.17 -1.72
C SER A 144 -6.81 15.91 -2.49
N VAL A 145 -6.06 14.83 -2.30
CA VAL A 145 -6.34 13.52 -2.94
C VAL A 145 -7.75 13.04 -2.62
N ALA A 146 -8.20 13.20 -1.38
CA ALA A 146 -9.55 12.82 -0.95
C ALA A 146 -10.63 13.64 -1.66
N GLU A 147 -10.44 14.95 -1.78
CA GLU A 147 -11.38 15.83 -2.49
C GLU A 147 -11.41 15.50 -3.99
N GLN A 148 -10.26 15.18 -4.60
CA GLN A 148 -10.21 14.72 -5.99
C GLN A 148 -11.01 13.42 -6.17
N GLN A 149 -10.93 12.50 -5.21
CA GLN A 149 -11.72 11.27 -5.22
C GLN A 149 -13.23 11.54 -5.19
N VAL A 150 -13.68 12.49 -4.36
CA VAL A 150 -15.10 12.92 -4.32
C VAL A 150 -15.55 13.48 -5.67
N VAL A 151 -14.68 14.23 -6.36
CA VAL A 151 -14.99 14.75 -7.70
C VAL A 151 -15.09 13.62 -8.73
N GLU A 152 -14.23 12.61 -8.68
CA GLU A 152 -14.33 11.43 -9.57
C GLU A 152 -15.62 10.62 -9.34
N ILE A 153 -16.01 10.44 -8.07
CA ILE A 153 -17.32 9.84 -7.74
C ILE A 153 -18.45 10.71 -8.30
N SER A 154 -18.36 12.04 -8.13
CA SER A 154 -19.34 12.98 -8.67
C SER A 154 -19.46 12.87 -10.20
N LYS A 155 -18.35 12.68 -10.91
CA LYS A 155 -18.35 12.43 -12.34
C LYS A 155 -19.12 11.16 -12.70
N ALA A 156 -18.87 10.05 -12.01
CA ALA A 156 -19.57 8.77 -12.24
C ALA A 156 -21.07 8.90 -11.99
N VAL A 157 -21.47 9.58 -10.92
CA VAL A 157 -22.88 9.81 -10.58
C VAL A 157 -23.55 10.76 -11.60
N SER A 158 -22.85 11.83 -12.06
CA SER A 158 -23.38 12.78 -13.04
C SER A 158 -23.68 12.12 -14.40
N ALA A 159 -22.94 11.07 -14.74
CA ALA A 159 -23.18 10.23 -15.93
C ALA A 159 -24.31 9.20 -15.74
N ASN A 160 -25.07 9.27 -14.64
CA ASN A 160 -26.15 8.32 -14.32
C ASN A 160 -25.70 6.85 -14.26
N ALA A 161 -24.46 6.59 -13.83
CA ALA A 161 -23.97 5.23 -13.71
C ALA A 161 -24.88 4.40 -12.78
N GLU A 162 -25.23 3.17 -13.19
CA GLU A 162 -25.91 2.17 -12.38
C GLU A 162 -24.91 1.19 -11.76
N ILE A 163 -23.80 0.97 -12.45
CA ILE A 163 -22.66 0.17 -11.99
C ILE A 163 -21.47 1.08 -11.82
N VAL A 164 -20.94 1.17 -10.60
CA VAL A 164 -19.77 1.96 -10.26
C VAL A 164 -18.62 1.03 -9.88
N ILE A 165 -17.52 1.10 -10.59
CA ILE A 165 -16.29 0.36 -10.29
C ILE A 165 -15.35 1.31 -9.56
N MET A 166 -14.83 0.88 -8.41
CA MET A 166 -13.86 1.63 -7.60
C MET A 166 -12.58 0.80 -7.48
N ASP A 167 -11.50 1.23 -8.15
CA ASP A 167 -10.21 0.52 -8.17
C ASP A 167 -9.26 1.13 -7.15
N GLU A 168 -9.08 0.44 -6.00
CA GLU A 168 -8.23 0.84 -4.86
C GLU A 168 -8.46 2.28 -4.34
N PRO A 169 -9.70 2.70 -4.11
CA PRO A 169 -10.01 4.10 -3.83
C PRO A 169 -9.49 4.57 -2.47
N THR A 170 -9.07 3.67 -1.58
CA THR A 170 -8.56 3.96 -0.22
C THR A 170 -7.04 4.01 -0.12
N ALA A 171 -6.30 3.67 -1.19
CA ALA A 171 -4.86 3.43 -1.14
C ALA A 171 -4.03 4.64 -0.66
N ALA A 172 -4.48 5.87 -0.97
CA ALA A 172 -3.77 7.12 -0.63
C ALA A 172 -4.50 7.97 0.42
N LEU A 173 -5.55 7.42 1.06
CA LEU A 173 -6.40 8.15 2.00
C LEU A 173 -6.01 7.89 3.46
N SER A 174 -6.13 8.91 4.30
CA SER A 174 -6.09 8.79 5.74
C SER A 174 -7.29 8.00 6.27
N LYS A 175 -7.23 7.51 7.50
CA LYS A 175 -8.33 6.75 8.13
C LYS A 175 -9.65 7.53 8.15
N ARG A 176 -9.60 8.85 8.44
CA ARG A 176 -10.77 9.72 8.43
C ARG A 176 -11.38 9.85 7.03
N GLU A 177 -10.53 10.02 6.02
CA GLU A 177 -10.97 10.13 4.63
C GLU A 177 -11.54 8.80 4.10
N CYS A 178 -11.00 7.65 4.54
CA CYS A 178 -11.59 6.34 4.26
C CYS A 178 -13.03 6.24 4.81
N GLU A 179 -13.28 6.65 6.05
CA GLU A 179 -14.63 6.63 6.64
C GLU A 179 -15.62 7.51 5.85
N GLU A 180 -15.17 8.65 5.34
CA GLU A 180 -15.99 9.50 4.49
C GLU A 180 -16.30 8.83 3.15
N LEU A 181 -15.31 8.18 2.52
CA LEU A 181 -15.51 7.40 1.31
C LEU A 181 -16.48 6.23 1.54
N TYR A 182 -16.38 5.53 2.67
CA TYR A 182 -17.31 4.45 3.00
C TYR A 182 -18.75 4.97 3.11
N ARG A 183 -18.94 6.09 3.79
CA ARG A 183 -20.26 6.74 3.88
C ARG A 183 -20.85 7.08 2.51
N ILE A 184 -20.01 7.64 1.61
CA ILE A 184 -20.43 7.95 0.23
C ILE A 184 -20.78 6.67 -0.53
N THR A 185 -19.99 5.61 -0.38
CA THR A 185 -20.24 4.33 -1.04
C THR A 185 -21.54 3.68 -0.56
N GLU A 186 -21.81 3.69 0.75
CA GLU A 186 -23.08 3.23 1.33
C GLU A 186 -24.29 4.07 0.86
N GLN A 187 -24.10 5.38 0.73
CA GLN A 187 -25.13 6.27 0.18
C GLN A 187 -25.48 5.89 -1.27
N LEU A 188 -24.47 5.70 -2.14
CA LEU A 188 -24.67 5.28 -3.52
C LEU A 188 -25.42 3.95 -3.62
N ARG A 189 -25.09 2.98 -2.75
CA ARG A 189 -25.81 1.73 -2.63
C ARG A 189 -27.27 1.96 -2.25
N SER A 190 -27.55 2.81 -1.27
CA SER A 190 -28.92 3.15 -0.84
C SER A 190 -29.75 3.82 -1.94
N GLU A 191 -29.10 4.50 -2.87
CA GLU A 191 -29.68 5.07 -4.09
C GLU A 191 -29.88 4.03 -5.22
N GLY A 192 -29.60 2.73 -4.93
CA GLY A 192 -29.80 1.62 -5.86
C GLY A 192 -28.65 1.36 -6.82
N LYS A 193 -27.49 1.98 -6.63
CA LYS A 193 -26.29 1.70 -7.42
C LYS A 193 -25.69 0.35 -7.01
N SER A 194 -25.08 -0.35 -7.98
CA SER A 194 -24.31 -1.57 -7.74
C SER A 194 -22.83 -1.26 -7.83
N ILE A 195 -22.04 -1.73 -6.87
CA ILE A 195 -20.66 -1.26 -6.71
C ILE A 195 -19.71 -2.46 -6.77
N LEU A 196 -18.75 -2.42 -7.70
CA LEU A 196 -17.59 -3.30 -7.70
C LEU A 196 -16.45 -2.57 -7.02
N PHE A 197 -16.12 -3.00 -5.80
CA PHE A 197 -15.10 -2.38 -4.96
C PHE A 197 -13.82 -3.22 -4.96
N ILE A 198 -12.72 -2.68 -5.46
CA ILE A 198 -11.45 -3.38 -5.50
C ILE A 198 -10.55 -2.81 -4.43
N SER A 199 -10.10 -3.67 -3.53
CA SER A 199 -9.13 -3.31 -2.50
C SER A 199 -8.25 -4.53 -2.19
N HIS A 200 -7.03 -4.27 -1.74
CA HIS A 200 -6.15 -5.25 -1.14
C HIS A 200 -6.19 -5.19 0.40
N ARG A 201 -6.96 -4.24 0.97
CA ARG A 201 -7.14 -4.07 2.42
C ARG A 201 -8.33 -4.86 2.90
N LEU A 202 -8.11 -5.79 3.81
CA LEU A 202 -9.17 -6.61 4.41
C LEU A 202 -10.19 -5.75 5.18
N GLU A 203 -9.73 -4.66 5.82
CA GLU A 203 -10.59 -3.73 6.56
C GLU A 203 -11.67 -3.10 5.68
N ASP A 204 -11.32 -2.64 4.47
CA ASP A 204 -12.25 -2.03 3.53
C ASP A 204 -13.37 -2.99 3.16
N MET A 205 -13.01 -4.24 2.90
CA MET A 205 -13.92 -5.30 2.51
C MET A 205 -14.93 -5.61 3.62
N TYR A 206 -14.45 -5.89 4.86
CA TYR A 206 -15.34 -6.18 5.99
C TYR A 206 -16.23 -5.00 6.35
N ARG A 207 -15.80 -3.78 6.07
CA ARG A 207 -16.56 -2.56 6.38
C ARG A 207 -17.69 -2.30 5.37
N LEU A 208 -17.50 -2.67 4.09
CA LEU A 208 -18.39 -2.25 3.01
C LEU A 208 -19.09 -3.38 2.28
N ALA A 209 -18.40 -4.51 2.04
CA ALA A 209 -18.86 -5.47 1.06
C ALA A 209 -19.97 -6.41 1.60
N ASP A 210 -20.87 -6.80 0.70
CA ASP A 210 -21.85 -7.88 0.94
C ASP A 210 -21.27 -9.24 0.57
N SER A 211 -20.48 -9.27 -0.50
CA SER A 211 -19.81 -10.47 -1.01
C SER A 211 -18.41 -10.15 -1.47
N VAL A 212 -17.54 -11.15 -1.51
CA VAL A 212 -16.16 -11.06 -1.98
C VAL A 212 -15.85 -12.14 -3.01
N THR A 213 -15.26 -11.74 -4.12
CA THR A 213 -14.64 -12.65 -5.10
C THR A 213 -13.14 -12.54 -5.02
N VAL A 214 -12.45 -13.66 -5.05
CA VAL A 214 -10.98 -13.71 -5.04
C VAL A 214 -10.45 -14.21 -6.37
N PHE A 215 -9.48 -13.46 -6.92
CA PHE A 215 -8.66 -13.85 -8.06
C PHE A 215 -7.24 -14.16 -7.61
N ARG A 216 -6.61 -15.17 -8.24
CA ARG A 216 -5.22 -15.52 -8.05
C ARG A 216 -4.63 -16.07 -9.34
N ASP A 217 -3.42 -15.64 -9.70
CA ASP A 217 -2.69 -16.11 -10.88
C ASP A 217 -3.56 -16.10 -12.15
N ALA A 218 -4.24 -14.99 -12.41
CA ALA A 218 -5.17 -14.76 -13.52
C ALA A 218 -6.44 -15.63 -13.50
N SER A 219 -6.72 -16.40 -12.43
CA SER A 219 -7.84 -17.34 -12.33
C SER A 219 -8.83 -16.94 -11.25
N TYR A 220 -10.10 -17.35 -11.43
CA TYR A 220 -11.14 -17.25 -10.40
C TYR A 220 -10.95 -18.36 -9.35
N ILE A 221 -10.92 -17.98 -8.08
CA ILE A 221 -10.75 -18.93 -6.96
C ILE A 221 -12.08 -19.23 -6.29
N GLY A 222 -12.89 -18.21 -6.00
CA GLY A 222 -14.18 -18.38 -5.34
C GLY A 222 -14.88 -17.05 -5.06
N THR A 223 -16.15 -17.16 -4.68
CA THR A 223 -16.99 -16.04 -4.23
C THR A 223 -17.71 -16.47 -2.95
N TRP A 224 -17.69 -15.60 -1.94
CA TRP A 224 -18.30 -15.85 -0.64
C TRP A 224 -19.11 -14.63 -0.17
N PRO A 225 -20.23 -14.84 0.56
CA PRO A 225 -20.82 -13.78 1.38
C PRO A 225 -19.80 -13.33 2.43
N ILE A 226 -19.73 -12.03 2.71
CA ILE A 226 -18.71 -11.48 3.61
C ILE A 226 -18.80 -12.05 5.03
N GLN A 227 -20.02 -12.36 5.50
CA GLN A 227 -20.28 -12.92 6.82
C GLN A 227 -19.76 -14.36 7.00
N ASP A 228 -19.54 -15.08 5.90
CA ASP A 228 -19.14 -16.49 5.91
C ASP A 228 -17.62 -16.66 5.72
N VAL A 229 -16.87 -15.56 5.64
CA VAL A 229 -15.46 -15.59 5.29
C VAL A 229 -14.59 -15.03 6.42
N THR A 230 -13.52 -15.76 6.76
CA THR A 230 -12.51 -15.30 7.72
C THR A 230 -11.27 -14.79 7.00
N ASN A 231 -10.40 -14.06 7.74
CA ASN A 231 -9.12 -13.61 7.21
C ASN A 231 -8.27 -14.75 6.67
N GLU A 232 -8.30 -15.92 7.36
CA GLU A 232 -7.53 -17.10 6.95
C GLU A 232 -8.00 -17.63 5.61
N ILE A 233 -9.33 -17.73 5.39
CA ILE A 233 -9.92 -18.19 4.13
C ILE A 233 -9.53 -17.27 2.99
N LEU A 234 -9.62 -15.93 3.19
CA LEU A 234 -9.29 -14.96 2.16
C LEU A 234 -7.83 -14.99 1.82
N VAL A 235 -6.98 -14.96 2.83
CA VAL A 235 -5.54 -14.97 2.62
C VAL A 235 -5.12 -16.27 1.93
N GLN A 236 -5.66 -17.42 2.34
CA GLN A 236 -5.43 -18.70 1.65
C GLN A 236 -5.90 -18.67 0.19
N ALA A 237 -7.09 -18.12 -0.07
CA ALA A 237 -7.61 -17.98 -1.42
C ALA A 237 -6.72 -17.07 -2.28
N MET A 238 -6.23 -15.95 -1.73
CA MET A 238 -5.39 -14.98 -2.42
C MET A 238 -3.98 -15.50 -2.70
N VAL A 239 -3.33 -16.16 -1.73
CA VAL A 239 -1.91 -16.55 -1.79
C VAL A 239 -1.71 -18.01 -2.23
N GLY A 240 -2.71 -18.87 -2.05
CA GLY A 240 -2.68 -20.27 -2.53
C GLY A 240 -1.91 -21.25 -1.65
N ARG A 241 -1.48 -20.81 -0.48
CA ARG A 241 -0.83 -21.66 0.53
C ARG A 241 -1.63 -21.58 1.83
N GLU A 242 -1.68 -22.68 2.58
CA GLU A 242 -2.08 -22.58 3.99
C GLU A 242 -1.09 -21.63 4.66
N ILE A 243 -1.55 -20.44 5.00
CA ILE A 243 -0.73 -19.53 5.79
C ILE A 243 -0.88 -19.98 7.24
N LYS A 244 -0.08 -20.96 7.61
CA LYS A 244 0.06 -21.34 9.03
C LYS A 244 0.60 -20.20 9.86
N ASP A 245 1.32 -19.24 9.23
CA ASP A 245 1.78 -18.00 9.84
C ASP A 245 1.86 -16.87 8.80
N LEU A 246 0.89 -15.97 8.84
CA LEU A 246 1.01 -14.71 8.11
C LEU A 246 2.24 -13.92 8.58
N TYR A 247 2.60 -14.13 9.84
CA TYR A 247 3.73 -13.50 10.53
C TYR A 247 4.70 -14.58 11.05
N PRO A 248 5.64 -15.05 10.23
CA PRO A 248 6.57 -16.14 10.59
C PRO A 248 7.66 -15.66 11.55
N LYS A 249 7.27 -15.21 12.74
CA LYS A 249 8.18 -14.75 13.79
C LYS A 249 8.78 -15.94 14.54
N ALA A 250 10.09 -16.14 14.41
CA ALA A 250 10.82 -17.12 15.20
C ALA A 250 11.16 -16.57 16.61
N LYS A 251 11.20 -17.45 17.60
CA LYS A 251 11.79 -17.12 18.92
C LYS A 251 13.30 -17.17 18.79
N VAL A 252 13.96 -16.11 19.24
CA VAL A 252 15.41 -15.97 19.20
C VAL A 252 15.91 -15.63 20.60
N GLU A 253 17.03 -16.20 21.02
CA GLU A 253 17.71 -15.75 22.24
C GLU A 253 18.36 -14.40 21.98
N LEU A 254 18.03 -13.41 22.81
CA LEU A 254 18.50 -12.05 22.63
C LEU A 254 19.94 -11.93 23.15
N GLY A 255 20.79 -11.35 22.30
CA GLY A 255 22.20 -11.12 22.62
C GLY A 255 22.46 -9.77 23.32
N GLU A 256 23.68 -9.28 23.16
CA GLU A 256 24.12 -7.98 23.68
C GLU A 256 23.42 -6.82 22.97
N THR A 257 23.36 -5.65 23.63
CA THR A 257 22.84 -4.41 23.03
C THR A 257 23.70 -4.00 21.83
N ALA A 258 23.08 -3.92 20.67
CA ALA A 258 23.74 -3.54 19.43
C ALA A 258 23.62 -2.03 19.15
N LEU A 259 22.44 -1.44 19.40
CA LEU A 259 22.18 -0.01 19.27
C LEU A 259 21.52 0.50 20.54
N GLU A 260 22.00 1.66 21.04
CA GLU A 260 21.39 2.37 22.17
C GLU A 260 21.34 3.87 21.85
N ILE A 261 20.19 4.47 22.07
CA ILE A 261 19.94 5.90 21.91
C ILE A 261 19.61 6.45 23.29
N LYS A 262 20.28 7.55 23.69
CA LYS A 262 20.12 8.19 24.99
C LYS A 262 19.76 9.66 24.81
N ASN A 263 18.59 10.03 25.28
CA ASN A 263 18.10 11.42 25.37
C ASN A 263 18.23 12.20 24.04
N ALA A 264 18.07 11.52 22.90
CA ALA A 264 18.18 12.18 21.60
C ALA A 264 17.06 13.20 21.42
N SER A 265 17.43 14.40 20.94
CA SER A 265 16.47 15.48 20.68
C SER A 265 16.82 16.23 19.40
N ARG A 266 15.77 16.65 18.70
CA ARG A 266 15.83 17.55 17.54
C ARG A 266 14.66 18.51 17.60
N LEU A 267 14.94 19.81 17.62
CA LEU A 267 13.94 20.86 17.74
C LEU A 267 12.87 20.76 16.64
N GLY A 268 11.60 20.74 17.04
CA GLY A 268 10.48 20.65 16.12
C GLY A 268 10.13 19.25 15.61
N TYR A 269 10.92 18.21 15.96
CA TYR A 269 10.70 16.83 15.47
C TYR A 269 10.56 15.80 16.60
N PHE A 270 11.53 15.73 17.52
CA PHE A 270 11.49 14.79 18.64
C PHE A 270 12.30 15.30 19.84
N ARG A 271 11.95 14.81 21.03
CA ARG A 271 12.55 15.28 22.27
C ARG A 271 12.77 14.13 23.24
N ASN A 272 13.99 14.06 23.80
CA ASN A 272 14.38 13.16 24.90
C ASN A 272 14.06 11.68 24.63
N VAL A 273 14.29 11.22 23.39
CA VAL A 273 14.02 9.84 22.99
C VAL A 273 15.16 8.92 23.42
N SER A 274 14.82 7.84 24.14
CA SER A 274 15.78 6.85 24.62
C SER A 274 15.24 5.44 24.45
N PHE A 275 15.95 4.59 23.71
CA PHE A 275 15.65 3.16 23.59
C PHE A 275 16.89 2.38 23.17
N SER A 276 16.84 1.06 23.30
CA SER A 276 17.91 0.17 22.86
C SER A 276 17.36 -1.04 22.13
N VAL A 277 18.16 -1.62 21.24
CA VAL A 277 17.86 -2.88 20.56
C VAL A 277 19.06 -3.83 20.67
N ARG A 278 18.76 -5.12 20.91
CA ARG A 278 19.75 -6.19 21.12
C ARG A 278 19.94 -7.01 19.86
N LYS A 279 21.04 -7.73 19.76
CA LYS A 279 21.24 -8.72 18.70
C LYS A 279 20.14 -9.77 18.75
N GLY A 280 19.57 -10.11 17.59
CA GLY A 280 18.45 -11.05 17.46
C GLY A 280 17.08 -10.45 17.81
N GLU A 281 17.01 -9.19 18.25
CA GLU A 281 15.77 -8.52 18.64
C GLU A 281 15.15 -7.78 17.46
N ILE A 282 13.82 -7.84 17.37
CA ILE A 282 13.01 -6.92 16.56
C ILE A 282 12.30 -5.97 17.53
N LEU A 283 12.77 -4.72 17.61
CA LEU A 283 12.09 -3.66 18.36
C LEU A 283 11.10 -2.96 17.42
N GLY A 284 9.81 -3.07 17.70
CA GLY A 284 8.77 -2.32 17.01
C GLY A 284 8.71 -0.87 17.47
N LEU A 285 8.68 0.06 16.55
CA LEU A 285 8.50 1.49 16.83
C LEU A 285 7.19 1.95 16.19
N THR A 286 6.19 2.27 17.01
CA THR A 286 4.84 2.63 16.58
C THR A 286 4.37 3.96 17.17
N GLY A 287 3.24 4.48 16.67
CA GLY A 287 2.64 5.75 17.04
C GLY A 287 1.76 6.30 15.92
N LEU A 288 1.05 7.39 16.16
CA LEU A 288 0.25 8.05 15.13
C LEU A 288 1.14 8.67 14.04
N VAL A 289 0.55 9.01 12.91
CA VAL A 289 1.24 9.73 11.82
C VAL A 289 1.79 11.06 12.36
N GLY A 290 3.06 11.33 12.10
CA GLY A 290 3.75 12.51 12.64
C GLY A 290 4.28 12.35 14.07
N ALA A 291 4.26 11.15 14.66
CA ALA A 291 4.77 10.91 16.00
C ALA A 291 6.31 11.00 16.13
N GLY A 292 7.06 11.24 15.06
CA GLY A 292 8.51 11.43 15.10
C GLY A 292 9.34 10.14 14.94
N ARG A 293 8.72 9.02 14.60
CA ARG A 293 9.36 7.69 14.48
C ARG A 293 10.48 7.66 13.45
N SER A 294 10.16 8.01 12.22
CA SER A 294 11.10 8.04 11.10
C SER A 294 12.20 9.08 11.33
N GLU A 295 11.85 10.24 11.87
CA GLU A 295 12.76 11.36 12.11
C GLU A 295 13.87 11.01 13.10
N VAL A 296 13.55 10.28 14.18
CA VAL A 296 14.56 9.77 15.13
C VAL A 296 15.51 8.80 14.43
N CYS A 297 14.98 7.84 13.68
CA CYS A 297 15.78 6.83 13.01
C CYS A 297 16.63 7.38 11.87
N GLN A 298 16.13 8.37 11.13
CA GLN A 298 16.88 9.12 10.12
C GLN A 298 18.03 9.89 10.76
N ALA A 299 17.80 10.51 11.92
CA ALA A 299 18.84 11.24 12.64
C ALA A 299 19.97 10.31 13.14
N VAL A 300 19.60 9.15 13.69
CA VAL A 300 20.54 8.12 14.14
C VAL A 300 21.43 7.62 12.98
N CYS A 301 20.88 7.53 11.77
CA CYS A 301 21.63 7.09 10.58
C CYS A 301 22.39 8.23 9.87
N GLY A 302 22.32 9.47 10.35
CA GLY A 302 22.99 10.61 9.75
C GLY A 302 22.36 11.12 8.46
N LEU A 303 21.06 10.82 8.24
CA LEU A 303 20.25 11.39 7.15
C LEU A 303 19.83 12.83 7.48
N THR A 304 19.59 13.08 8.78
CA THR A 304 19.27 14.40 9.32
C THR A 304 20.07 14.64 10.59
N PRO A 305 20.34 15.89 10.99
CA PRO A 305 21.02 16.17 12.26
C PRO A 305 20.10 15.95 13.46
N TYR A 306 20.69 15.79 14.66
CA TYR A 306 20.01 15.96 15.94
C TYR A 306 20.81 16.92 16.84
N ASP A 307 20.13 17.56 17.78
CA ASP A 307 20.69 18.69 18.54
C ASP A 307 21.40 18.25 19.82
N SER A 308 20.91 17.17 20.44
CA SER A 308 21.47 16.66 21.69
C SER A 308 21.17 15.17 21.86
N GLY A 309 21.87 14.53 22.79
CA GLY A 309 21.77 13.11 23.09
C GLY A 309 23.00 12.34 22.63
N GLU A 310 22.99 11.04 22.86
CA GLU A 310 24.06 10.13 22.52
C GLU A 310 23.53 8.91 21.80
N VAL A 311 24.26 8.45 20.79
CA VAL A 311 24.00 7.18 20.08
C VAL A 311 25.21 6.28 20.30
N LEU A 312 24.97 5.06 20.81
CA LEU A 312 26.00 4.05 20.98
C LEU A 312 25.72 2.87 20.04
N LEU A 313 26.73 2.46 19.31
CA LEU A 313 26.71 1.26 18.48
C LEU A 313 27.73 0.28 19.06
N HIS A 314 27.25 -0.93 19.45
CA HIS A 314 28.05 -1.91 20.19
C HIS A 314 28.78 -1.30 21.42
N GLY A 315 28.09 -0.44 22.16
CA GLY A 315 28.62 0.24 23.35
C GLY A 315 29.62 1.37 23.05
N GLN A 316 29.91 1.66 21.79
CA GLN A 316 30.80 2.75 21.39
C GLN A 316 30.00 3.96 20.93
N PRO A 317 30.30 5.19 21.42
CA PRO A 317 29.61 6.38 20.99
C PRO A 317 29.90 6.66 19.51
N VAL A 318 28.86 6.99 18.78
CA VAL A 318 28.91 7.33 17.35
C VAL A 318 28.10 8.58 17.07
N HIS A 319 28.56 9.35 16.09
CA HIS A 319 27.81 10.49 15.55
C HIS A 319 27.98 10.49 14.04
N PHE A 320 26.87 10.29 13.32
CA PHE A 320 26.88 10.23 11.87
C PHE A 320 26.34 11.54 11.28
N THR A 321 27.01 12.08 10.31
CA THR A 321 26.59 13.26 9.54
C THR A 321 26.21 12.87 8.10
N HIS A 322 26.38 11.58 7.75
CA HIS A 322 26.06 11.06 6.43
C HIS A 322 25.80 9.53 6.52
N PRO A 323 24.79 9.01 5.82
CA PRO A 323 24.41 7.59 5.88
C PRO A 323 25.55 6.61 5.55
N ALA A 324 26.47 6.98 4.64
CA ALA A 324 27.60 6.13 4.32
C ALA A 324 28.53 5.86 5.52
N GLN A 325 28.58 6.78 6.51
CA GLN A 325 29.33 6.55 7.75
C GLN A 325 28.64 5.51 8.63
N ALA A 326 27.30 5.55 8.71
CA ALA A 326 26.51 4.56 9.42
C ALA A 326 26.69 3.16 8.80
N MET A 327 26.57 3.06 7.47
CA MET A 327 26.77 1.80 6.75
C MET A 327 28.18 1.22 6.96
N LYS A 328 29.23 2.04 6.96
CA LYS A 328 30.61 1.60 7.26
C LYS A 328 30.76 1.09 8.69
N LYS A 329 29.90 1.54 9.61
CA LYS A 329 29.82 1.07 11.00
C LYS A 329 28.76 -0.02 11.20
N LYS A 330 28.25 -0.61 10.10
CA LYS A 330 27.31 -1.72 10.06
C LYS A 330 25.88 -1.40 10.52
N LEU A 331 25.47 -0.13 10.40
CA LEU A 331 24.09 0.32 10.61
C LEU A 331 23.45 0.69 9.26
N GLY A 332 22.38 -0.02 8.89
CA GLY A 332 21.63 0.21 7.66
C GLY A 332 20.24 0.80 7.91
N TYR A 333 19.75 1.60 6.97
CA TYR A 333 18.41 2.19 7.00
C TYR A 333 17.67 1.90 5.68
N LEU A 334 16.49 1.30 5.78
CA LEU A 334 15.56 1.11 4.68
C LEU A 334 14.52 2.23 4.76
N PRO A 335 14.40 3.10 3.74
CA PRO A 335 13.49 4.24 3.76
C PRO A 335 12.05 3.85 3.47
N GLU A 336 11.10 4.65 3.97
CA GLU A 336 9.67 4.52 3.73
C GLU A 336 9.32 4.60 2.23
N ASP A 337 9.84 5.64 1.54
CA ASP A 337 9.65 5.78 0.08
C ASP A 337 10.75 5.07 -0.69
N ARG A 338 10.48 3.81 -1.05
CA ARG A 338 11.41 3.01 -1.82
C ARG A 338 11.72 3.57 -3.21
N GLN A 339 10.75 4.26 -3.85
CA GLN A 339 10.89 4.73 -5.23
C GLN A 339 11.73 6.01 -5.33
N LEU A 340 11.55 6.94 -4.39
CA LEU A 340 12.29 8.19 -4.38
C LEU A 340 13.64 8.09 -3.66
N GLN A 341 13.75 7.25 -2.63
CA GLN A 341 14.91 7.20 -1.74
C GLN A 341 15.66 5.86 -1.78
N GLY A 342 14.95 4.78 -2.11
CA GLY A 342 15.51 3.43 -2.06
C GLY A 342 16.09 2.91 -3.37
N LEU A 343 15.56 3.32 -4.53
CA LEU A 343 15.81 2.71 -5.83
C LEU A 343 16.14 3.71 -6.91
N LEU A 344 16.94 3.29 -7.87
CA LEU A 344 17.11 3.94 -9.16
C LEU A 344 16.26 3.21 -10.19
N LEU A 345 14.96 3.60 -10.31
CA LEU A 345 13.94 2.91 -11.10
C LEU A 345 14.33 2.63 -12.57
N PRO A 346 15.07 3.52 -13.30
CA PRO A 346 15.50 3.25 -14.67
C PRO A 346 16.62 2.22 -14.79
N TRP A 347 17.28 1.85 -13.67
CA TRP A 347 18.40 0.92 -13.63
C TRP A 347 17.94 -0.54 -13.48
N GLU A 348 18.83 -1.45 -13.84
CA GLU A 348 18.62 -2.89 -13.75
C GLU A 348 18.61 -3.35 -12.27
N ILE A 349 18.03 -4.53 -12.02
CA ILE A 349 17.89 -5.11 -10.68
C ILE A 349 19.26 -5.25 -10.01
N TYR A 350 20.20 -5.97 -10.64
CA TYR A 350 21.52 -6.21 -10.06
C TYR A 350 22.27 -4.91 -9.75
N GLN A 351 22.14 -3.87 -10.59
CA GLN A 351 22.76 -2.58 -10.37
C GLN A 351 22.22 -1.89 -9.10
N ASN A 352 20.91 -2.00 -8.86
CA ASN A 352 20.31 -1.50 -7.63
C ASN A 352 20.77 -2.29 -6.41
N GLU A 353 20.82 -3.62 -6.48
CA GLU A 353 21.21 -4.49 -5.38
C GLU A 353 22.68 -4.30 -4.96
N THR A 354 23.55 -3.97 -5.90
CA THR A 354 25.00 -3.85 -5.68
C THR A 354 25.48 -2.43 -5.42
N LEU A 355 24.64 -1.42 -5.71
CA LEU A 355 25.01 0.00 -5.69
C LEU A 355 25.68 0.45 -4.38
N SER A 356 25.20 0.01 -3.24
CA SER A 356 25.73 0.41 -1.93
C SER A 356 27.03 -0.30 -1.54
N SER A 357 27.45 -1.30 -2.31
CA SER A 357 28.64 -2.14 -2.06
C SER A 357 29.60 -2.21 -3.25
N LEU A 358 29.59 -1.22 -4.14
CA LEU A 358 30.41 -1.20 -5.37
C LEU A 358 31.91 -1.40 -5.12
N GLU A 359 32.41 -1.06 -3.94
CA GLU A 359 33.79 -1.31 -3.55
C GLU A 359 34.19 -2.80 -3.57
N LYS A 360 33.20 -3.71 -3.33
CA LYS A 360 33.41 -5.19 -3.43
C LYS A 360 33.76 -5.64 -4.85
N TYR A 361 33.35 -4.86 -5.83
CA TYR A 361 33.50 -5.17 -7.27
C TYR A 361 34.60 -4.37 -7.93
N ARG A 362 35.32 -3.54 -7.16
CA ARG A 362 36.41 -2.72 -7.70
C ARG A 362 37.59 -3.60 -8.14
N SER A 363 38.08 -3.34 -9.33
CA SER A 363 39.28 -3.94 -9.89
C SER A 363 40.16 -2.86 -10.52
N PRO A 364 41.44 -3.15 -10.84
CA PRO A 364 42.31 -2.19 -11.52
C PRO A 364 41.77 -1.67 -12.87
N ALA A 365 40.94 -2.48 -13.52
CA ALA A 365 40.30 -2.15 -14.80
C ALA A 365 38.91 -1.50 -14.66
N GLY A 366 38.44 -1.16 -13.45
CA GLY A 366 37.11 -0.63 -13.17
C GLY A 366 36.25 -1.61 -12.36
N ILE A 367 34.95 -1.65 -12.61
CA ILE A 367 34.03 -2.56 -11.93
C ILE A 367 34.05 -3.95 -12.59
N ASN A 368 34.23 -5.00 -11.78
CA ASN A 368 34.12 -6.38 -12.22
C ASN A 368 32.63 -6.76 -12.37
N ARG A 369 32.08 -6.48 -13.55
CA ARG A 369 30.68 -6.72 -13.86
C ARG A 369 30.24 -8.19 -13.74
N LYS A 370 31.15 -9.12 -14.03
CA LYS A 370 30.83 -10.55 -13.91
C LYS A 370 30.51 -10.92 -12.47
N LYS A 371 31.38 -10.52 -11.53
CA LYS A 371 31.17 -10.75 -10.10
C LYS A 371 29.94 -9.98 -9.58
N GLU A 372 29.74 -8.75 -10.05
CA GLU A 372 28.59 -7.93 -9.72
C GLU A 372 27.27 -8.61 -10.12
N CYS A 373 27.18 -9.17 -11.34
CA CYS A 373 26.01 -9.90 -11.81
C CYS A 373 25.81 -11.23 -11.04
N GLU A 374 26.90 -11.96 -10.74
CA GLU A 374 26.82 -13.21 -9.97
C GLU A 374 26.26 -12.96 -8.56
N ASP A 375 26.72 -11.94 -7.86
CA ASP A 375 26.24 -11.57 -6.55
C ASP A 375 24.78 -11.06 -6.61
N GLY A 376 24.42 -10.23 -7.60
CA GLY A 376 23.06 -9.77 -7.82
C GLY A 376 22.09 -10.92 -8.09
N GLU A 377 22.48 -11.91 -8.89
CA GLU A 377 21.65 -13.10 -9.13
C GLU A 377 21.43 -13.91 -7.85
N GLN A 378 22.49 -14.11 -7.03
CA GLN A 378 22.37 -14.79 -5.74
C GLN A 378 21.44 -14.04 -4.77
N LEU A 379 21.53 -12.70 -4.70
CA LEU A 379 20.67 -11.86 -3.85
C LEU A 379 19.21 -11.95 -4.30
N SER A 380 18.96 -11.78 -5.59
CA SER A 380 17.63 -11.90 -6.18
C SER A 380 17.01 -13.27 -5.91
N GLN A 381 17.79 -14.36 -6.04
CA GLN A 381 17.34 -15.72 -5.72
C GLN A 381 17.06 -15.89 -4.22
N ARG A 382 17.98 -15.46 -3.35
CA ARG A 382 17.84 -15.53 -1.88
C ARG A 382 16.55 -14.84 -1.40
N LEU A 383 16.23 -13.68 -1.95
CA LEU A 383 15.04 -12.92 -1.58
C LEU A 383 13.81 -13.26 -2.46
N SER A 384 13.94 -14.23 -3.35
CA SER A 384 12.86 -14.65 -4.26
C SER A 384 12.26 -13.46 -5.02
N VAL A 385 13.12 -12.60 -5.61
CA VAL A 385 12.68 -11.49 -6.47
C VAL A 385 12.09 -12.07 -7.75
N LYS A 386 10.81 -11.81 -8.00
CA LYS A 386 10.13 -12.29 -9.21
C LYS A 386 10.40 -11.33 -10.37
N ALA A 387 11.32 -11.72 -11.27
CA ALA A 387 11.68 -11.00 -12.47
C ALA A 387 12.04 -12.01 -13.59
N LYS A 388 12.05 -11.57 -14.85
CA LYS A 388 12.49 -12.44 -15.96
C LYS A 388 13.98 -12.79 -15.85
N ASN A 389 14.78 -11.81 -15.47
CA ASN A 389 16.21 -11.91 -15.17
C ASN A 389 16.66 -10.65 -14.43
N ILE A 390 17.90 -10.63 -13.96
CA ILE A 390 18.47 -9.51 -13.20
C ILE A 390 18.76 -8.24 -14.02
N PHE A 391 18.66 -8.32 -15.36
CA PHE A 391 18.83 -7.18 -16.28
C PHE A 391 17.52 -6.44 -16.55
N GLU A 392 16.41 -6.88 -15.98
CA GLU A 392 15.15 -6.17 -16.04
C GLU A 392 15.24 -4.87 -15.22
N LYS A 393 14.60 -3.79 -15.70
CA LYS A 393 14.56 -2.52 -14.97
C LYS A 393 13.67 -2.64 -13.74
N VAL A 394 14.10 -2.06 -12.64
CA VAL A 394 13.33 -2.09 -11.38
C VAL A 394 11.96 -1.43 -11.53
N SER A 395 11.82 -0.46 -12.45
CA SER A 395 10.52 0.17 -12.75
C SER A 395 9.44 -0.81 -13.27
N ALA A 396 9.83 -1.97 -13.80
CA ALA A 396 8.90 -2.99 -14.31
C ALA A 396 8.41 -3.96 -13.21
N LEU A 397 9.02 -3.92 -12.01
CA LEU A 397 8.68 -4.81 -10.91
C LEU A 397 7.45 -4.35 -10.13
N SER A 398 6.72 -5.31 -9.55
CA SER A 398 5.68 -5.03 -8.56
C SER A 398 6.27 -4.38 -7.30
N GLY A 399 5.43 -3.68 -6.52
CA GLY A 399 5.86 -3.01 -5.28
C GLY A 399 6.58 -3.95 -4.30
N GLY A 400 6.08 -5.17 -4.11
CA GLY A 400 6.72 -6.16 -3.25
C GLY A 400 8.10 -6.61 -3.75
N ASN A 401 8.27 -6.78 -5.08
CA ASN A 401 9.57 -7.11 -5.64
C ASN A 401 10.54 -5.92 -5.60
N GLN A 402 10.07 -4.69 -5.81
CA GLN A 402 10.88 -3.49 -5.58
C GLN A 402 11.39 -3.42 -4.15
N GLN A 403 10.55 -3.72 -3.15
CA GLN A 403 10.93 -3.74 -1.74
C GLN A 403 12.02 -4.78 -1.45
N LYS A 404 11.92 -5.96 -2.06
CA LYS A 404 12.95 -6.99 -1.94
C LYS A 404 14.28 -6.56 -2.55
N VAL A 405 14.28 -5.80 -3.65
CA VAL A 405 15.50 -5.22 -4.24
C VAL A 405 16.15 -4.22 -3.29
N VAL A 406 15.35 -3.38 -2.57
CA VAL A 406 15.90 -2.48 -1.54
C VAL A 406 16.51 -3.26 -0.38
N LEU A 407 15.84 -4.34 0.08
CA LEU A 407 16.39 -5.24 1.10
C LEU A 407 17.68 -5.93 0.61
N ALA A 408 17.72 -6.43 -0.63
CA ALA A 408 18.89 -7.03 -1.23
C ALA A 408 20.08 -6.06 -1.23
N LYS A 409 19.84 -4.80 -1.58
CA LYS A 409 20.85 -3.72 -1.55
C LYS A 409 21.45 -3.54 -0.16
N LEU A 410 20.66 -3.62 0.91
CA LEU A 410 21.15 -3.54 2.28
C LEU A 410 21.88 -4.82 2.70
N LEU A 411 21.36 -5.98 2.34
CA LEU A 411 21.98 -7.28 2.68
C LEU A 411 23.27 -7.56 1.91
N ASN A 412 23.52 -6.84 0.83
CA ASN A 412 24.79 -6.89 0.13
C ASN A 412 25.93 -6.13 0.86
N ILE A 413 25.58 -5.41 1.92
CA ILE A 413 26.53 -4.79 2.82
C ILE A 413 26.66 -5.65 4.07
N ASP A 414 27.81 -5.68 4.71
CA ASP A 414 28.02 -6.34 6.00
C ASP A 414 27.43 -5.46 7.12
N LEU A 415 26.18 -5.70 7.50
CA LEU A 415 25.44 -4.96 8.52
C LEU A 415 25.18 -5.82 9.76
N ASP A 416 25.06 -5.19 10.92
CA ASP A 416 24.69 -5.81 12.20
C ASP A 416 23.34 -5.25 12.71
N VAL A 417 23.03 -4.00 12.36
CA VAL A 417 21.80 -3.30 12.76
C VAL A 417 21.05 -2.82 11.53
N LEU A 418 19.75 -3.10 11.50
CA LEU A 418 18.84 -2.70 10.43
C LEU A 418 17.69 -1.87 11.00
N ILE A 419 17.49 -0.69 10.44
CA ILE A 419 16.30 0.11 10.67
C ILE A 419 15.44 -0.01 9.41
N LEU A 420 14.23 -0.54 9.56
CA LEU A 420 13.29 -0.80 8.48
C LEU A 420 12.08 0.12 8.67
N ASP A 421 12.01 1.17 7.85
CA ASP A 421 10.95 2.18 7.93
C ASP A 421 9.82 1.82 6.95
N GLU A 422 8.66 1.43 7.51
CA GLU A 422 7.46 1.00 6.77
C GLU A 422 7.80 -0.05 5.66
N PRO A 423 8.48 -1.16 5.99
CA PRO A 423 9.01 -2.09 4.98
C PRO A 423 7.93 -2.80 4.15
N THR A 424 6.70 -2.78 4.60
CA THR A 424 5.56 -3.45 3.96
C THR A 424 4.52 -2.48 3.40
N LYS A 425 4.81 -1.17 3.40
CA LYS A 425 3.90 -0.14 2.91
C LYS A 425 3.64 -0.31 1.41
N VAL A 426 2.36 -0.33 1.02
CA VAL A 426 1.92 -0.51 -0.38
C VAL A 426 2.50 -1.81 -0.98
N VAL A 427 2.47 -2.88 -0.19
CA VAL A 427 2.88 -4.23 -0.60
C VAL A 427 1.70 -5.17 -0.42
N ASP A 428 1.52 -6.11 -1.36
CA ASP A 428 0.46 -7.11 -1.27
C ASP A 428 0.70 -8.12 -0.12
N VAL A 429 -0.37 -8.81 0.30
CA VAL A 429 -0.35 -9.70 1.49
C VAL A 429 0.69 -10.80 1.38
N GLY A 430 0.84 -11.41 0.18
CA GLY A 430 1.81 -12.48 -0.03
C GLY A 430 3.25 -11.99 0.02
N ALA A 431 3.53 -10.80 -0.54
CA ALA A 431 4.85 -10.19 -0.45
C ALA A 431 5.15 -9.70 0.98
N LYS A 432 4.14 -9.20 1.75
CA LYS A 432 4.30 -8.87 3.18
C LYS A 432 4.80 -10.09 3.96
N SER A 433 4.13 -11.24 3.83
CA SER A 433 4.54 -12.47 4.52
C SER A 433 5.98 -12.89 4.20
N GLN A 434 6.41 -12.72 2.94
CA GLN A 434 7.80 -13.01 2.56
C GLN A 434 8.79 -12.04 3.21
N ILE A 435 8.46 -10.75 3.30
CA ILE A 435 9.29 -9.74 3.98
C ILE A 435 9.39 -10.06 5.47
N TYR A 436 8.29 -10.47 6.11
CA TYR A 436 8.31 -10.91 7.51
C TYR A 436 9.18 -12.14 7.72
N GLY A 437 9.14 -13.11 6.77
CA GLY A 437 10.03 -14.26 6.77
C GLY A 437 11.50 -13.84 6.74
N ILE A 438 11.87 -12.93 5.84
CA ILE A 438 13.23 -12.39 5.73
C ILE A 438 13.63 -11.69 7.04
N MET A 439 12.77 -10.87 7.64
CA MET A 439 13.06 -10.20 8.92
C MET A 439 13.30 -11.22 10.05
N SER A 440 12.49 -12.28 10.10
CA SER A 440 12.65 -13.35 11.07
C SER A 440 13.97 -14.11 10.90
N GLU A 441 14.34 -14.44 9.66
CA GLU A 441 15.62 -15.08 9.33
C GLU A 441 16.81 -14.19 9.71
N LEU A 442 16.73 -12.88 9.48
CA LEU A 442 17.76 -11.92 9.85
C LEU A 442 17.91 -11.82 11.36
N ALA A 443 16.80 -11.78 12.11
CA ALA A 443 16.85 -11.80 13.58
C ALA A 443 17.50 -13.10 14.10
N GLN A 444 17.16 -14.27 13.52
CA GLN A 444 17.83 -15.54 13.84
C GLN A 444 19.33 -15.53 13.51
N ALA A 445 19.73 -14.82 12.48
CA ALA A 445 21.13 -14.62 12.13
C ALA A 445 21.86 -13.61 13.02
N GLY A 446 21.17 -13.05 14.02
CA GLY A 446 21.76 -12.14 15.03
C GLY A 446 21.69 -10.66 14.67
N TYR A 447 20.97 -10.26 13.61
CA TYR A 447 20.75 -8.84 13.33
C TYR A 447 19.87 -8.21 14.41
N ALA A 448 20.20 -6.98 14.81
CA ALA A 448 19.33 -6.14 15.61
C ALA A 448 18.44 -5.33 14.66
N ILE A 449 17.12 -5.41 14.81
CA ILE A 449 16.16 -4.81 13.88
C ILE A 449 15.29 -3.80 14.61
N VAL A 450 15.21 -2.57 14.10
CA VAL A 450 14.18 -1.59 14.46
C VAL A 450 13.15 -1.59 13.35
N LEU A 451 11.94 -2.04 13.65
CA LEU A 451 10.80 -2.07 12.73
C LEU A 451 9.91 -0.86 13.02
N ILE A 452 9.84 0.07 12.08
CA ILE A 452 8.87 1.16 12.11
C ILE A 452 7.67 0.76 11.28
N SER A 453 6.47 0.77 11.88
CA SER A 453 5.23 0.53 11.14
C SER A 453 4.05 1.30 11.73
N SER A 454 3.19 1.76 10.85
CA SER A 454 1.87 2.32 11.17
C SER A 454 0.80 1.23 11.35
N GLU A 455 1.08 0.00 10.90
CA GLU A 455 0.18 -1.13 11.03
C GLU A 455 0.37 -1.83 12.39
N MET A 456 -0.53 -1.57 13.35
CA MET A 456 -0.44 -2.17 14.69
C MET A 456 -0.41 -3.70 14.70
N PRO A 457 -1.16 -4.42 13.85
CA PRO A 457 -1.07 -5.89 13.77
C PRO A 457 0.32 -6.39 13.38
N GLU A 458 1.02 -5.68 12.47
CA GLU A 458 2.40 -5.99 12.08
C GLU A 458 3.36 -5.86 13.26
N ILE A 459 3.29 -4.72 13.96
CA ILE A 459 4.11 -4.46 15.16
C ILE A 459 3.88 -5.51 16.21
N LEU A 460 2.62 -5.83 16.52
CA LEU A 460 2.27 -6.87 17.50
C LEU A 460 2.79 -8.25 17.11
N ALA A 461 2.71 -8.61 15.84
CA ALA A 461 3.07 -9.93 15.40
C ALA A 461 4.59 -10.13 15.29
N MET A 462 5.32 -9.10 14.85
CA MET A 462 6.74 -9.22 14.48
C MET A 462 7.72 -8.74 15.56
N SER A 463 7.29 -7.96 16.55
CA SER A 463 8.20 -7.36 17.54
C SER A 463 8.38 -8.21 18.79
N ASP A 464 9.54 -8.12 19.41
CA ASP A 464 9.83 -8.68 20.75
C ASP A 464 9.49 -7.67 21.85
N ARG A 465 9.81 -6.39 21.61
CA ARG A 465 9.37 -5.25 22.42
C ARG A 465 8.83 -4.16 21.50
N ILE A 466 7.95 -3.31 22.04
CA ILE A 466 7.25 -2.28 21.28
C ILE A 466 7.45 -0.93 21.97
N ALA A 467 8.09 -0.01 21.27
CA ALA A 467 8.28 1.38 21.67
C ALA A 467 7.17 2.24 21.06
N VAL A 468 6.36 2.89 21.91
CA VAL A 468 5.25 3.73 21.46
C VAL A 468 5.63 5.20 21.55
N MET A 469 5.53 5.90 20.42
CA MET A 469 5.80 7.34 20.32
C MET A 469 4.52 8.16 20.18
N HIS A 470 4.56 9.35 20.80
CA HIS A 470 3.53 10.37 20.70
C HIS A 470 4.18 11.75 20.60
N GLU A 471 3.83 12.54 19.58
CA GLU A 471 4.28 13.92 19.37
C GLU A 471 5.79 14.13 19.64
N GLY A 472 6.61 13.30 19.03
CA GLY A 472 8.08 13.38 19.11
C GLY A 472 8.68 12.86 20.43
N THR A 473 7.91 12.24 21.33
CA THR A 473 8.40 11.67 22.57
C THR A 473 8.15 10.16 22.64
N LEU A 474 9.06 9.42 23.27
CA LEU A 474 8.84 8.02 23.59
C LEU A 474 8.00 7.93 24.89
N VAL A 475 6.76 7.44 24.76
CA VAL A 475 5.83 7.37 25.90
C VAL A 475 6.04 6.10 26.72
N LYS A 476 6.16 4.94 26.07
CA LYS A 476 6.28 3.63 26.75
C LYS A 476 7.03 2.64 25.86
N ILE A 477 7.75 1.73 26.51
CA ILE A 477 8.20 0.49 25.87
C ILE A 477 7.44 -0.65 26.55
N LEU A 478 6.76 -1.47 25.74
CA LEU A 478 5.97 -2.62 26.18
C LEU A 478 6.69 -3.91 25.77
N ASP A 479 6.66 -4.91 26.63
CA ASP A 479 7.00 -6.27 26.21
C ASP A 479 5.88 -6.85 25.34
N ARG A 480 6.24 -7.73 24.40
CA ARG A 480 5.29 -8.30 23.42
C ARG A 480 4.05 -8.90 24.08
N GLU A 481 4.24 -9.57 25.22
CA GLU A 481 3.17 -10.28 25.96
C GLU A 481 2.16 -9.33 26.60
N GLU A 482 2.59 -8.12 26.95
CA GLU A 482 1.74 -7.09 27.58
C GLU A 482 1.04 -6.17 26.57
N ALA A 483 1.52 -6.18 25.32
CA ALA A 483 1.06 -5.27 24.28
C ALA A 483 -0.27 -5.75 23.67
N THR A 484 -1.26 -4.86 23.59
CA THR A 484 -2.48 -5.02 22.80
C THR A 484 -2.68 -3.79 21.91
N GLN A 485 -3.52 -3.92 20.87
CA GLN A 485 -3.81 -2.78 20.00
C GLN A 485 -4.39 -1.60 20.78
N GLU A 486 -5.28 -1.87 21.73
CA GLU A 486 -5.93 -0.87 22.57
C GLU A 486 -4.90 -0.13 23.43
N LYS A 487 -3.98 -0.86 24.09
CA LYS A 487 -2.91 -0.27 24.90
C LYS A 487 -1.98 0.60 24.04
N MET A 488 -1.53 0.08 22.91
CA MET A 488 -0.66 0.83 22.00
C MET A 488 -1.34 2.12 21.50
N LEU A 489 -2.62 2.04 21.12
CA LEU A 489 -3.39 3.19 20.67
C LEU A 489 -3.55 4.22 21.80
N ALA A 490 -3.86 3.77 23.00
CA ALA A 490 -4.02 4.64 24.16
C ALA A 490 -2.71 5.41 24.49
N TYR A 491 -1.55 4.75 24.46
CA TYR A 491 -0.26 5.42 24.61
C TYR A 491 0.05 6.36 23.43
N ALA A 492 -0.25 5.94 22.20
CA ALA A 492 -0.06 6.77 21.00
C ALA A 492 -0.95 8.03 20.99
N MET A 493 -2.08 8.01 21.70
CA MET A 493 -2.99 9.15 21.90
C MET A 493 -2.74 9.92 23.19
N ASN A 494 -1.81 9.47 24.03
CA ASN A 494 -1.52 10.01 25.37
C ASN A 494 -2.79 10.14 26.24
N SER A 495 -3.69 9.15 26.15
CA SER A 495 -4.97 9.15 26.87
C SER A 495 -4.76 8.90 28.36
N ALA A 496 -5.14 9.86 29.19
CA ALA A 496 -4.98 9.82 30.66
C ALA A 496 -5.68 8.61 31.33
N ASP A 497 -6.75 8.07 30.72
CA ASP A 497 -7.54 6.97 31.26
C ASP A 497 -6.79 5.62 31.34
N VAL A 498 -5.74 5.44 30.55
CA VAL A 498 -4.92 4.20 30.59
C VAL A 498 -3.75 4.34 31.56
N MET A 499 -3.23 5.54 31.77
CA MET A 499 -2.16 5.82 32.72
C MET A 499 -2.59 5.65 34.18
N LEU A 500 -3.89 5.85 34.47
CA LEU A 500 -4.45 5.75 35.84
C LEU A 500 -4.71 4.30 36.27
N LYS A 501 -4.78 3.33 35.38
CA LYS A 501 -5.03 1.91 35.70
C LYS A 501 -3.77 1.09 35.98
N GLU A 502 -2.58 1.62 35.71
CA GLU A 502 -1.31 0.94 36.02
C GLU A 502 -0.64 1.45 37.31
N GLY A 503 -1.28 2.34 38.06
CA GLY A 503 -0.79 2.93 39.32
C GLY A 503 -1.41 2.39 40.61
N ASP A 504 -2.23 1.31 40.51
CA ASP A 504 -2.81 0.60 41.67
C ASP A 504 -2.23 -0.80 41.85
#